data_583f076c1bd35872f38ccdd639a26287
#
_entry.id   583f076c1bd35872f38ccdd639a26287
#
_cell.length_a   1.000
_cell.length_b   1.000
_cell.length_c   1.000
_cell.angle_alpha   90.00
_cell.angle_beta   90.00
_cell.angle_gamma   90.00
#
_symmetry.space_group_name_H-M   'P 1'
#
loop_
_entity.id
_entity.type
_entity.pdbx_description
1 polymer ?
#
loop_
_entity_poly.entity_id
_entity_poly.type
_entity_poly.pdbx_seq_one_letter_code
_entity_poly.pdbx_strand_id
1 'polypeptide(L)'
;MKLTSLTFAALVALAAPAVAEVKIALDGAADLEQSGSYNWAYAFGQALTEAGMDVREMPRGSVGNEAEKFDQLSTGLLEVSLSDVRAVAQVDPFIYGVRLPYIFDDAAHMDRAIEAGNVFDRVNETLAEQDVMVVALVPIGPSSGIITTSAVVRSPEDMASLRMRALDDAQISMYQAWGSTGTIVPWGEVPAGLQTGVIDGYLNSPFVPVMFGQTDFVRNFSDAAVIIPMRAVLFSKSWYDGLTDDERAAVDGAVVAADAANREWLSEASVRGLTLLEENGVTVQRLSAEERAVFREASTSVYDSGLMPSEDVQIWTDLSSSNR
;
A
#
# COMPACT_ATOMS: atom_id res chain seq x y z
N MET A 1 23.35 75.90 -18.46
CA MET A 1 23.13 74.50 -18.70
C MET A 1 23.08 73.77 -17.33
N LYS A 2 21.89 73.44 -16.85
CA LYS A 2 21.72 72.74 -15.58
C LYS A 2 21.49 71.27 -15.90
N LEU A 3 22.42 70.37 -15.52
CA LEU A 3 22.23 68.94 -15.57
C LEU A 3 21.38 68.52 -14.39
N THR A 4 20.22 67.93 -14.68
CA THR A 4 19.38 67.27 -13.71
C THR A 4 19.76 65.77 -13.69
N SER A 5 20.33 65.30 -12.57
CA SER A 5 20.62 63.85 -12.33
C SER A 5 19.32 63.17 -11.97
N LEU A 6 18.88 62.25 -12.82
CA LEU A 6 17.81 61.28 -12.49
C LEU A 6 18.43 60.10 -11.70
N THR A 7 18.04 60.00 -10.43
CA THR A 7 18.37 58.82 -9.60
C THR A 7 17.35 57.74 -9.90
N PHE A 8 17.79 56.62 -10.49
CA PHE A 8 16.98 55.44 -10.75
C PHE A 8 16.98 54.59 -9.47
N ALA A 9 15.90 54.58 -8.72
CA ALA A 9 15.71 53.67 -7.60
C ALA A 9 15.33 52.31 -8.14
N ALA A 10 16.23 51.34 -8.08
CA ALA A 10 15.94 49.94 -8.41
C ALA A 10 15.10 49.33 -7.28
N LEU A 11 13.81 49.04 -7.54
CA LEU A 11 12.98 48.23 -6.68
C LEU A 11 13.44 46.76 -6.84
N VAL A 12 14.18 46.28 -5.85
CA VAL A 12 14.41 44.82 -5.71
C VAL A 12 13.11 44.22 -5.16
N ALA A 13 12.29 43.66 -6.05
CA ALA A 13 11.19 42.82 -5.63
C ALA A 13 11.80 41.52 -5.00
N LEU A 14 11.70 41.41 -3.69
CA LEU A 14 11.89 40.10 -3.02
C LEU A 14 10.78 39.21 -3.54
N ALA A 15 11.10 38.32 -4.50
CA ALA A 15 10.26 37.20 -4.82
C ALA A 15 10.22 36.31 -3.56
N ALA A 16 9.08 36.29 -2.88
CA ALA A 16 8.85 35.23 -1.89
C ALA A 16 9.09 33.86 -2.59
N PRO A 17 9.80 32.93 -1.98
CA PRO A 17 9.92 31.61 -2.56
C PRO A 17 8.50 31.08 -2.79
N ALA A 18 8.19 30.72 -4.02
CA ALA A 18 6.95 30.00 -4.31
C ALA A 18 7.09 28.65 -3.56
N VAL A 19 6.24 28.45 -2.54
CA VAL A 19 6.13 27.16 -1.89
C VAL A 19 5.77 26.18 -3.00
N ALA A 20 6.65 25.22 -3.28
CA ALA A 20 6.38 24.22 -4.32
C ALA A 20 5.16 23.38 -3.88
N GLU A 21 4.20 23.23 -4.77
CA GLU A 21 2.99 22.41 -4.55
C GLU A 21 3.40 20.95 -4.28
N VAL A 22 2.98 20.38 -3.14
CA VAL A 22 3.21 18.97 -2.80
C VAL A 22 2.11 18.13 -3.47
N LYS A 23 2.46 17.41 -4.51
CA LYS A 23 1.56 16.49 -5.21
C LYS A 23 1.58 15.12 -4.55
N ILE A 24 0.41 14.61 -4.20
CA ILE A 24 0.21 13.29 -3.60
C ILE A 24 -0.52 12.40 -4.59
N ALA A 25 0.17 11.44 -5.22
CA ALA A 25 -0.45 10.50 -6.14
C ALA A 25 -1.20 9.40 -5.38
N LEU A 26 -2.52 9.37 -5.54
CA LEU A 26 -3.40 8.39 -4.89
C LEU A 26 -3.37 7.04 -5.61
N ASP A 27 -3.55 5.96 -4.84
CA ASP A 27 -3.63 4.58 -5.32
C ASP A 27 -5.07 4.08 -5.54
N GLY A 28 -6.06 4.78 -5.01
CA GLY A 28 -7.47 4.42 -5.02
C GLY A 28 -8.39 5.64 -5.12
N ALA A 29 -9.67 5.41 -4.84
CA ALA A 29 -10.64 6.48 -4.71
C ALA A 29 -10.40 7.29 -3.43
N ALA A 30 -10.74 8.58 -3.47
CA ALA A 30 -10.73 9.48 -2.32
C ALA A 30 -11.96 9.18 -1.43
N ASP A 31 -11.85 8.15 -0.60
CA ASP A 31 -12.93 7.65 0.26
C ASP A 31 -12.39 7.37 1.67
N LEU A 32 -12.77 8.22 2.64
CA LEU A 32 -12.34 8.10 4.03
C LEU A 32 -12.95 6.91 4.77
N GLU A 33 -14.07 6.36 4.29
CA GLU A 33 -14.75 5.24 4.94
C GLU A 33 -14.20 3.88 4.50
N GLN A 34 -13.81 3.76 3.22
CA GLN A 34 -13.46 2.47 2.61
C GLN A 34 -11.97 2.32 2.27
N SER A 35 -11.18 3.40 2.27
CA SER A 35 -9.78 3.38 1.88
C SER A 35 -8.84 3.83 3.00
N GLY A 36 -8.11 2.86 3.59
CA GLY A 36 -7.08 3.17 4.59
C GLY A 36 -5.93 3.99 4.02
N SER A 37 -5.53 3.75 2.76
CA SER A 37 -4.50 4.55 2.10
C SER A 37 -4.94 5.98 1.87
N TYR A 38 -6.20 6.20 1.50
CA TYR A 38 -6.72 7.57 1.38
C TYR A 38 -6.86 8.27 2.75
N ASN A 39 -7.26 7.52 3.79
CA ASN A 39 -7.29 8.07 5.15
C ASN A 39 -5.91 8.62 5.55
N TRP A 40 -4.85 7.87 5.26
CA TRP A 40 -3.48 8.33 5.45
C TRP A 40 -3.16 9.58 4.61
N ALA A 41 -3.44 9.54 3.29
CA ALA A 41 -3.12 10.64 2.37
C ALA A 41 -3.84 11.94 2.75
N TYR A 42 -5.11 11.82 3.17
CA TYR A 42 -5.90 12.95 3.64
C TYR A 42 -5.31 13.57 4.91
N ALA A 43 -5.02 12.75 5.93
CA ALA A 43 -4.43 13.23 7.18
C ALA A 43 -3.05 13.89 6.96
N PHE A 44 -2.22 13.28 6.11
CA PHE A 44 -0.93 13.84 5.70
C PHE A 44 -1.10 15.20 5.01
N GLY A 45 -1.98 15.27 4.01
CA GLY A 45 -2.25 16.53 3.28
C GLY A 45 -2.82 17.62 4.15
N GLN A 46 -3.70 17.29 5.12
CA GLN A 46 -4.24 18.25 6.08
C GLN A 46 -3.12 18.82 6.99
N ALA A 47 -2.26 17.95 7.54
CA ALA A 47 -1.16 18.38 8.40
C ALA A 47 -0.17 19.29 7.65
N LEU A 48 0.16 18.98 6.39
CA LEU A 48 0.99 19.85 5.56
C LEU A 48 0.32 21.21 5.27
N THR A 49 -0.98 21.20 4.99
CA THR A 49 -1.75 22.44 4.75
C THR A 49 -1.78 23.33 6.00
N GLU A 50 -1.96 22.73 7.19
CA GLU A 50 -1.88 23.42 8.46
C GLU A 50 -0.49 24.00 8.75
N ALA A 51 0.57 23.35 8.25
CA ALA A 51 1.93 23.85 8.28
C ALA A 51 2.22 24.93 7.22
N GLY A 52 1.23 25.30 6.38
CA GLY A 52 1.34 26.35 5.36
C GLY A 52 1.92 25.90 4.02
N MET A 53 2.01 24.59 3.78
CA MET A 53 2.40 24.02 2.50
C MET A 53 1.19 23.91 1.55
N ASP A 54 1.42 24.12 0.25
CA ASP A 54 0.39 23.93 -0.77
C ASP A 54 0.34 22.44 -1.15
N VAL A 55 -0.84 21.83 -1.10
CA VAL A 55 -1.01 20.38 -1.30
C VAL A 55 -2.03 20.11 -2.40
N ARG A 56 -1.70 19.18 -3.29
CA ARG A 56 -2.57 18.72 -4.35
C ARG A 56 -2.65 17.22 -4.43
N GLU A 57 -3.84 16.68 -4.20
CA GLU A 57 -4.13 15.28 -4.47
C GLU A 57 -4.25 15.02 -5.98
N MET A 58 -3.53 14.01 -6.45
CA MET A 58 -3.55 13.54 -7.82
C MET A 58 -4.38 12.25 -7.87
N PRO A 59 -5.58 12.26 -8.48
CA PRO A 59 -6.44 11.08 -8.52
C PRO A 59 -5.74 9.88 -9.14
N ARG A 60 -6.14 8.66 -8.72
CA ARG A 60 -5.61 7.42 -9.28
C ARG A 60 -5.59 7.44 -10.82
N GLY A 61 -4.45 7.10 -11.39
CA GLY A 61 -4.24 7.03 -12.84
C GLY A 61 -4.01 8.38 -13.54
N SER A 62 -4.16 9.51 -12.85
CA SER A 62 -3.90 10.83 -13.44
C SER A 62 -2.43 11.10 -13.73
N VAL A 63 -1.53 10.43 -13.00
CA VAL A 63 -0.07 10.51 -13.16
C VAL A 63 0.54 9.23 -13.72
N GLY A 64 -0.30 8.33 -14.26
CA GLY A 64 0.13 7.09 -14.88
C GLY A 64 0.05 5.85 -14.00
N ASN A 65 0.73 4.78 -14.41
CA ASN A 65 0.83 3.50 -13.71
C ASN A 65 1.94 3.52 -12.63
N GLU A 66 2.18 2.39 -11.96
CA GLU A 66 3.17 2.31 -10.87
C GLU A 66 4.60 2.65 -11.32
N ALA A 67 5.03 2.21 -12.51
CA ALA A 67 6.35 2.52 -13.04
C ALA A 67 6.48 4.02 -13.37
N GLU A 68 5.46 4.60 -14.01
CA GLU A 68 5.44 6.02 -14.34
C GLU A 68 5.41 6.91 -13.09
N LYS A 69 4.72 6.50 -12.02
CA LYS A 69 4.77 7.18 -10.72
C LYS A 69 6.18 7.14 -10.11
N PHE A 70 6.83 5.98 -10.16
CA PHE A 70 8.19 5.81 -9.66
C PHE A 70 9.17 6.69 -10.44
N ASP A 71 9.10 6.71 -11.77
CA ASP A 71 9.94 7.57 -12.63
C ASP A 71 9.71 9.06 -12.35
N GLN A 72 8.49 9.48 -12.05
CA GLN A 72 8.19 10.86 -11.69
C GLN A 72 8.73 11.26 -10.32
N LEU A 73 8.71 10.35 -9.33
CA LEU A 73 9.39 10.56 -8.05
C LEU A 73 10.89 10.71 -8.24
N SER A 74 11.51 9.80 -8.99
CA SER A 74 12.97 9.78 -9.22
C SER A 74 13.48 11.00 -10.00
N THR A 75 12.61 11.67 -10.73
CA THR A 75 12.93 12.90 -11.49
C THR A 75 12.44 14.19 -10.81
N GLY A 76 11.84 14.11 -9.61
CA GLY A 76 11.31 15.24 -8.86
C GLY A 76 10.08 15.91 -9.50
N LEU A 77 9.38 15.23 -10.41
CA LEU A 77 8.12 15.70 -11.01
C LEU A 77 6.90 15.43 -10.11
N LEU A 78 7.02 14.48 -9.21
CA LEU A 78 6.06 14.09 -8.20
C LEU A 78 6.75 14.07 -6.84
N GLU A 79 6.12 14.62 -5.81
CA GLU A 79 6.69 14.71 -4.46
C GLU A 79 6.38 13.47 -3.63
N VAL A 80 5.13 12.99 -3.68
CA VAL A 80 4.61 11.89 -2.82
C VAL A 80 3.77 10.93 -3.65
N SER A 81 3.95 9.63 -3.43
CA SER A 81 3.12 8.60 -4.05
C SER A 81 2.74 7.50 -3.07
N LEU A 82 1.46 7.12 -3.07
CA LEU A 82 1.01 5.86 -2.50
C LEU A 82 1.14 4.78 -3.59
N SER A 83 2.12 3.91 -3.44
CA SER A 83 2.52 2.94 -4.46
C SER A 83 2.37 1.50 -3.97
N ASP A 84 2.24 0.56 -4.90
CA ASP A 84 2.34 -0.86 -4.56
C ASP A 84 3.76 -1.16 -4.03
N VAL A 85 3.86 -1.98 -2.99
CA VAL A 85 5.14 -2.40 -2.39
C VAL A 85 6.10 -2.99 -3.43
N ARG A 86 5.58 -3.55 -4.53
CA ARG A 86 6.40 -4.07 -5.64
C ARG A 86 7.25 -3.00 -6.32
N ALA A 87 6.83 -1.73 -6.29
CA ALA A 87 7.66 -0.65 -6.84
C ALA A 87 8.99 -0.54 -6.07
N VAL A 88 8.94 -0.70 -4.76
CA VAL A 88 10.14 -0.79 -3.90
C VAL A 88 10.90 -2.10 -4.14
N ALA A 89 10.18 -3.21 -4.18
CA ALA A 89 10.76 -4.55 -4.31
C ALA A 89 11.50 -4.80 -5.64
N GLN A 90 11.20 -4.03 -6.68
CA GLN A 90 11.98 -4.06 -7.93
C GLN A 90 13.39 -3.50 -7.75
N VAL A 91 13.60 -2.63 -6.78
CA VAL A 91 14.90 -2.03 -6.44
C VAL A 91 15.56 -2.81 -5.31
N ASP A 92 14.83 -3.10 -4.24
CA ASP A 92 15.29 -3.88 -3.10
C ASP A 92 14.27 -4.99 -2.74
N PRO A 93 14.54 -6.25 -3.12
CA PRO A 93 13.66 -7.37 -2.84
C PRO A 93 13.43 -7.64 -1.35
N PHE A 94 14.28 -7.15 -0.44
CA PHE A 94 14.11 -7.32 0.99
C PHE A 94 12.72 -6.88 1.47
N ILE A 95 12.18 -5.80 0.90
CA ILE A 95 10.85 -5.30 1.30
C ILE A 95 9.71 -6.31 1.04
N TYR A 96 9.91 -7.32 0.20
CA TYR A 96 8.90 -8.37 0.01
C TYR A 96 8.56 -9.14 1.28
N GLY A 97 9.43 -9.13 2.29
CA GLY A 97 9.17 -9.78 3.56
C GLY A 97 7.87 -9.34 4.23
N VAL A 98 7.46 -8.07 4.04
CA VAL A 98 6.18 -7.56 4.57
C VAL A 98 4.96 -8.25 3.93
N ARG A 99 5.14 -8.97 2.82
CA ARG A 99 4.09 -9.65 2.06
C ARG A 99 4.12 -11.17 2.20
N LEU A 100 5.03 -11.71 3.00
CA LEU A 100 5.01 -13.14 3.32
C LEU A 100 3.68 -13.49 3.98
N PRO A 101 3.00 -14.56 3.56
CA PRO A 101 1.70 -14.92 4.11
C PRO A 101 1.80 -15.21 5.61
N TYR A 102 0.91 -14.60 6.40
CA TYR A 102 0.86 -14.77 7.87
C TYR A 102 2.12 -14.34 8.63
N ILE A 103 2.98 -13.49 8.03
CA ILE A 103 4.18 -12.99 8.70
C ILE A 103 3.82 -12.09 9.90
N PHE A 104 2.75 -11.32 9.81
CA PHE A 104 2.25 -10.47 10.89
C PHE A 104 0.85 -10.89 11.33
N ASP A 105 0.58 -10.78 12.64
CA ASP A 105 -0.72 -11.05 13.22
C ASP A 105 -1.68 -9.84 13.01
N ASP A 106 -1.14 -8.61 13.09
CA ASP A 106 -1.84 -7.34 12.87
C ASP A 106 -0.87 -6.21 12.47
N ALA A 107 -1.40 -5.03 12.23
CA ALA A 107 -0.60 -3.87 11.83
C ALA A 107 0.34 -3.38 12.96
N ALA A 108 -0.07 -3.48 14.21
CA ALA A 108 0.79 -3.09 15.33
C ALA A 108 2.00 -4.02 15.47
N HIS A 109 1.81 -5.33 15.24
CA HIS A 109 2.91 -6.28 15.15
C HIS A 109 3.85 -5.95 13.99
N MET A 110 3.29 -5.63 12.81
CA MET A 110 4.06 -5.17 11.65
C MET A 110 4.91 -3.94 11.97
N ASP A 111 4.33 -2.92 12.59
CA ASP A 111 5.01 -1.68 12.93
C ASP A 111 6.19 -1.93 13.88
N ARG A 112 6.00 -2.75 14.91
CA ARG A 112 7.08 -3.12 15.83
C ARG A 112 8.22 -3.86 15.12
N ALA A 113 7.91 -4.78 14.23
CA ALA A 113 8.92 -5.52 13.48
C ALA A 113 9.71 -4.63 12.51
N ILE A 114 9.04 -3.70 11.82
CA ILE A 114 9.67 -2.72 10.93
C ILE A 114 10.61 -1.80 11.70
N GLU A 115 10.16 -1.26 12.84
CA GLU A 115 10.96 -0.40 13.69
C GLU A 115 12.18 -1.15 14.26
N ALA A 116 11.97 -2.33 14.84
CA ALA A 116 13.06 -3.15 15.41
C ALA A 116 14.10 -3.57 14.38
N GLY A 117 13.69 -3.75 13.12
CA GLY A 117 14.56 -4.13 12.01
C GLY A 117 15.22 -2.95 11.29
N ASN A 118 14.91 -1.70 11.65
CA ASN A 118 15.31 -0.50 10.89
C ASN A 118 15.07 -0.69 9.38
N VAL A 119 13.90 -1.26 9.03
CA VAL A 119 13.61 -1.73 7.67
C VAL A 119 13.68 -0.60 6.65
N PHE A 120 13.18 0.58 7.00
CA PHE A 120 13.20 1.72 6.09
C PHE A 120 14.61 2.24 5.85
N ASP A 121 15.45 2.32 6.88
CA ASP A 121 16.86 2.74 6.72
C ASP A 121 17.59 1.80 5.76
N ARG A 122 17.46 0.49 5.96
CA ARG A 122 18.06 -0.52 5.09
C ARG A 122 17.62 -0.38 3.63
N VAL A 123 16.32 -0.29 3.38
CA VAL A 123 15.77 -0.23 2.02
C VAL A 123 16.09 1.10 1.36
N ASN A 124 16.09 2.18 2.12
CA ASN A 124 16.39 3.52 1.62
C ASN A 124 17.86 3.69 1.22
N GLU A 125 18.79 2.91 1.74
CA GLU A 125 20.18 2.88 1.23
C GLU A 125 20.21 2.54 -0.27
N THR A 126 19.41 1.55 -0.69
CA THR A 126 19.32 1.13 -2.10
C THR A 126 18.44 2.07 -2.92
N LEU A 127 17.29 2.50 -2.37
CA LEU A 127 16.37 3.40 -3.07
C LEU A 127 16.96 4.79 -3.33
N ALA A 128 17.88 5.25 -2.49
CA ALA A 128 18.57 6.54 -2.67
C ALA A 128 19.31 6.65 -4.02
N GLU A 129 19.76 5.53 -4.58
CA GLU A 129 20.39 5.50 -5.92
C GLU A 129 19.40 5.84 -7.04
N GLN A 130 18.09 5.71 -6.77
CA GLN A 130 17.00 6.05 -7.68
C GLN A 130 16.34 7.38 -7.33
N ASP A 131 16.91 8.18 -6.42
CA ASP A 131 16.33 9.43 -5.89
C ASP A 131 14.92 9.27 -5.29
N VAL A 132 14.62 8.09 -4.74
CA VAL A 132 13.35 7.75 -4.08
C VAL A 132 13.63 7.30 -2.65
N MET A 133 12.67 7.49 -1.76
CA MET A 133 12.71 6.94 -0.40
C MET A 133 11.33 6.43 0.02
N VAL A 134 11.29 5.36 0.81
CA VAL A 134 10.08 4.88 1.49
C VAL A 134 10.03 5.48 2.89
N VAL A 135 8.86 6.02 3.27
CA VAL A 135 8.67 6.68 4.58
C VAL A 135 7.62 6.00 5.44
N ALA A 136 6.70 5.26 4.83
CA ALA A 136 5.66 4.53 5.55
C ALA A 136 5.19 3.30 4.77
N LEU A 137 4.65 2.31 5.51
CA LEU A 137 3.82 1.24 4.97
C LEU A 137 2.41 1.37 5.53
N VAL A 138 1.46 1.59 4.64
CA VAL A 138 0.10 1.98 4.99
C VAL A 138 -0.88 0.88 4.62
N PRO A 139 -1.51 0.20 5.59
CA PRO A 139 -2.62 -0.71 5.33
C PRO A 139 -3.76 -0.03 4.58
N ILE A 140 -4.20 -0.65 3.48
CA ILE A 140 -5.36 -0.15 2.72
C ILE A 140 -6.69 -0.62 3.31
N GLY A 141 -6.63 -1.60 4.21
CA GLY A 141 -7.76 -2.20 4.89
C GLY A 141 -7.32 -3.32 5.81
N PRO A 142 -8.29 -4.05 6.41
CA PRO A 142 -8.01 -5.26 7.18
C PRO A 142 -7.30 -6.32 6.36
N SER A 143 -6.77 -7.34 7.04
CA SER A 143 -6.09 -8.47 6.39
C SER A 143 -6.91 -9.07 5.25
N SER A 144 -6.21 -9.46 4.19
CA SER A 144 -6.82 -9.99 2.97
C SER A 144 -7.55 -11.30 3.23
N GLY A 145 -8.79 -11.37 2.76
CA GLY A 145 -9.54 -12.60 2.62
C GLY A 145 -9.57 -13.10 1.18
N ILE A 146 -10.13 -14.30 1.00
CA ILE A 146 -10.31 -14.93 -0.30
C ILE A 146 -11.68 -14.54 -0.84
N ILE A 147 -11.68 -13.86 -1.98
CA ILE A 147 -12.85 -13.33 -2.66
C ILE A 147 -13.13 -14.20 -3.87
N THR A 148 -14.37 -14.73 -4.01
CA THR A 148 -14.72 -15.61 -5.12
C THR A 148 -16.08 -15.27 -5.73
N THR A 149 -16.27 -15.66 -7.00
CA THR A 149 -17.54 -15.48 -7.72
C THR A 149 -18.60 -16.50 -7.32
N SER A 150 -18.22 -17.71 -6.89
CA SER A 150 -19.17 -18.78 -6.58
C SER A 150 -18.72 -19.72 -5.47
N ALA A 151 -17.43 -20.02 -5.36
CA ALA A 151 -16.92 -21.01 -4.42
C ALA A 151 -16.99 -20.51 -2.97
N VAL A 152 -17.41 -21.36 -2.06
CA VAL A 152 -17.25 -21.18 -0.61
C VAL A 152 -15.91 -21.80 -0.22
N VAL A 153 -15.01 -21.01 0.37
CA VAL A 153 -13.65 -21.43 0.72
C VAL A 153 -13.49 -21.39 2.23
N ARG A 154 -13.24 -22.54 2.85
CA ARG A 154 -12.94 -22.66 4.29
C ARG A 154 -11.62 -23.38 4.56
N SER A 155 -11.04 -24.02 3.54
CA SER A 155 -9.76 -24.72 3.62
C SER A 155 -8.98 -24.61 2.30
N PRO A 156 -7.67 -24.91 2.28
CA PRO A 156 -6.90 -25.00 1.04
C PRO A 156 -7.47 -25.96 0.02
N GLU A 157 -8.11 -27.07 0.45
CA GLU A 157 -8.73 -28.04 -0.44
C GLU A 157 -9.89 -27.43 -1.24
N ASP A 158 -10.62 -26.46 -0.67
CA ASP A 158 -11.70 -25.76 -1.38
C ASP A 158 -11.16 -24.84 -2.49
N MET A 159 -9.86 -24.51 -2.46
CA MET A 159 -9.17 -23.76 -3.50
C MET A 159 -8.84 -24.61 -4.73
N ALA A 160 -8.87 -25.92 -4.60
CA ALA A 160 -8.53 -26.82 -5.71
C ALA A 160 -9.40 -26.51 -6.93
N SER A 161 -8.78 -26.41 -8.10
CA SER A 161 -9.42 -26.03 -9.37
C SER A 161 -9.84 -24.56 -9.56
N LEU A 162 -9.73 -23.70 -8.56
CA LEU A 162 -9.97 -22.26 -8.75
C LEU A 162 -8.83 -21.61 -9.53
N ARG A 163 -9.18 -20.67 -10.37
CA ARG A 163 -8.25 -19.80 -11.10
C ARG A 163 -8.23 -18.45 -10.40
N MET A 164 -7.18 -18.19 -9.66
CA MET A 164 -7.08 -17.00 -8.85
C MET A 164 -6.29 -15.91 -9.58
N ARG A 165 -6.76 -14.69 -9.49
CA ARG A 165 -5.95 -13.54 -9.92
C ARG A 165 -4.77 -13.37 -8.98
N ALA A 166 -3.58 -13.33 -9.52
CA ALA A 166 -2.36 -13.00 -8.80
C ALA A 166 -1.86 -11.59 -9.13
N LEU A 167 -1.14 -11.00 -8.17
CA LEU A 167 -0.40 -9.74 -8.37
C LEU A 167 0.97 -10.01 -9.01
N ASP A 168 1.60 -11.13 -8.61
CA ASP A 168 2.99 -11.48 -8.90
C ASP A 168 3.21 -13.00 -8.70
N ASP A 169 4.44 -13.42 -8.95
CA ASP A 169 4.85 -14.82 -8.80
C ASP A 169 4.76 -15.31 -7.34
N ALA A 170 4.89 -14.40 -6.36
CA ALA A 170 4.69 -14.72 -4.95
C ALA A 170 3.28 -15.23 -4.68
N GLN A 171 2.28 -14.51 -5.17
CA GLN A 171 0.90 -14.96 -5.05
C GLN A 171 0.61 -16.23 -5.87
N ILE A 172 1.25 -16.40 -7.03
CA ILE A 172 1.14 -17.65 -7.79
C ILE A 172 1.64 -18.84 -6.94
N SER A 173 2.82 -18.70 -6.32
CA SER A 173 3.39 -19.72 -5.45
C SER A 173 2.48 -20.05 -4.26
N MET A 174 1.86 -19.04 -3.67
CA MET A 174 0.91 -19.22 -2.58
C MET A 174 -0.35 -19.98 -3.03
N TYR A 175 -0.94 -19.62 -4.16
CA TYR A 175 -2.09 -20.31 -4.71
C TYR A 175 -1.77 -21.76 -5.07
N GLN A 176 -0.58 -22.01 -5.61
CA GLN A 176 -0.11 -23.39 -5.88
C GLN A 176 0.03 -24.21 -4.59
N ALA A 177 0.53 -23.59 -3.51
CA ALA A 177 0.60 -24.22 -2.19
C ALA A 177 -0.79 -24.61 -1.63
N TRP A 178 -1.84 -23.90 -2.05
CA TRP A 178 -3.24 -24.21 -1.72
C TRP A 178 -3.96 -25.10 -2.77
N GLY A 179 -3.22 -25.63 -3.74
CA GLY A 179 -3.79 -26.49 -4.79
C GLY A 179 -4.55 -25.74 -5.90
N SER A 180 -4.42 -24.43 -5.96
CA SER A 180 -5.07 -23.56 -6.94
C SER A 180 -4.11 -23.09 -8.02
N THR A 181 -4.60 -22.41 -9.05
CA THR A 181 -3.78 -21.78 -10.09
C THR A 181 -3.85 -20.25 -9.98
N GLY A 182 -2.70 -19.60 -10.10
CA GLY A 182 -2.60 -18.14 -10.15
C GLY A 182 -2.30 -17.63 -11.56
N THR A 183 -2.93 -16.52 -11.94
CA THR A 183 -2.65 -15.81 -13.19
C THR A 183 -2.47 -14.33 -12.89
N ILE A 184 -1.39 -13.72 -13.37
CA ILE A 184 -1.16 -12.29 -13.21
C ILE A 184 -2.13 -11.54 -14.11
N VAL A 185 -3.03 -10.77 -13.49
CA VAL A 185 -4.03 -9.93 -14.19
C VAL A 185 -3.92 -8.50 -13.65
N PRO A 186 -3.71 -7.49 -14.53
CA PRO A 186 -3.73 -6.09 -14.15
C PRO A 186 -5.05 -5.72 -13.47
N TRP A 187 -5.00 -4.84 -12.45
CA TRP A 187 -6.21 -4.54 -11.66
C TRP A 187 -7.39 -4.04 -12.51
N GLY A 188 -7.12 -3.22 -13.53
CA GLY A 188 -8.15 -2.72 -14.44
C GLY A 188 -8.90 -3.81 -15.23
N GLU A 189 -8.31 -5.00 -15.37
CA GLU A 189 -8.88 -6.14 -16.11
C GLU A 189 -9.61 -7.13 -15.18
N VAL A 190 -9.47 -7.00 -13.85
CA VAL A 190 -10.07 -7.92 -12.87
C VAL A 190 -11.60 -8.00 -13.02
N PRO A 191 -12.36 -6.90 -13.15
CA PRO A 191 -13.81 -6.99 -13.31
C PRO A 191 -14.23 -7.82 -14.53
N ALA A 192 -13.58 -7.61 -15.67
CA ALA A 192 -13.85 -8.37 -16.89
C ALA A 192 -13.45 -9.85 -16.73
N GLY A 193 -12.31 -10.11 -16.08
CA GLY A 193 -11.83 -11.46 -15.80
C GLY A 193 -12.79 -12.27 -14.92
N LEU A 194 -13.39 -11.64 -13.89
CA LEU A 194 -14.40 -12.27 -13.02
C LEU A 194 -15.71 -12.52 -13.77
N GLN A 195 -16.18 -11.55 -14.58
CA GLN A 195 -17.41 -11.68 -15.34
C GLN A 195 -17.35 -12.77 -16.43
N THR A 196 -16.20 -12.88 -17.09
CA THR A 196 -16.01 -13.89 -18.15
C THR A 196 -15.54 -15.25 -17.65
N GLY A 197 -15.24 -15.36 -16.35
CA GLY A 197 -14.74 -16.58 -15.76
C GLY A 197 -13.29 -16.92 -16.15
N VAL A 198 -12.49 -15.95 -16.56
CA VAL A 198 -11.04 -16.11 -16.74
C VAL A 198 -10.38 -16.32 -15.39
N ILE A 199 -10.87 -15.66 -14.37
CA ILE A 199 -10.52 -15.84 -12.97
C ILE A 199 -11.79 -16.06 -12.15
N ASP A 200 -11.67 -16.90 -11.11
CA ASP A 200 -12.75 -17.26 -10.20
C ASP A 200 -12.73 -16.40 -8.92
N GLY A 201 -11.61 -15.69 -8.66
CA GLY A 201 -11.45 -14.89 -7.46
C GLY A 201 -10.08 -14.24 -7.33
N TYR A 202 -9.87 -13.59 -6.19
CA TYR A 202 -8.62 -12.91 -5.83
C TYR A 202 -8.50 -12.74 -4.30
N LEU A 203 -7.32 -12.34 -3.82
CA LEU A 203 -7.08 -11.93 -2.42
C LEU A 203 -7.12 -10.42 -2.29
N ASN A 204 -7.91 -9.90 -1.36
CA ASN A 204 -7.85 -8.48 -0.98
C ASN A 204 -8.61 -8.20 0.34
N SER A 205 -8.56 -6.93 0.80
CA SER A 205 -9.36 -6.40 1.88
C SER A 205 -10.88 -6.53 1.60
N PRO A 206 -11.73 -6.70 2.62
CA PRO A 206 -13.18 -6.79 2.47
C PRO A 206 -13.83 -5.53 1.86
N PHE A 207 -13.19 -4.36 1.92
CA PHE A 207 -13.71 -3.15 1.29
C PHE A 207 -13.65 -3.17 -0.24
N VAL A 208 -12.69 -3.91 -0.81
CA VAL A 208 -12.35 -3.83 -2.23
C VAL A 208 -13.51 -4.21 -3.17
N PRO A 209 -14.30 -5.26 -2.93
CA PRO A 209 -15.45 -5.57 -3.80
C PRO A 209 -16.47 -4.44 -3.87
N VAL A 210 -16.74 -3.76 -2.76
CA VAL A 210 -17.68 -2.63 -2.70
C VAL A 210 -17.09 -1.38 -3.35
N MET A 211 -15.87 -1.01 -2.95
CA MET A 211 -15.16 0.17 -3.46
C MET A 211 -15.03 0.16 -4.99
N PHE A 212 -14.87 -1.00 -5.60
CA PHE A 212 -14.70 -1.15 -7.04
C PHE A 212 -15.95 -1.70 -7.77
N GLY A 213 -17.12 -1.69 -7.13
CA GLY A 213 -18.40 -2.06 -7.76
C GLY A 213 -18.43 -3.51 -8.25
N GLN A 214 -17.81 -4.44 -7.52
CA GLN A 214 -17.67 -5.84 -7.93
C GLN A 214 -18.69 -6.76 -7.25
N THR A 215 -19.54 -6.27 -6.38
CA THR A 215 -20.51 -7.04 -5.60
C THR A 215 -21.61 -7.71 -6.46
N ASP A 216 -21.81 -7.25 -7.71
CA ASP A 216 -22.73 -7.89 -8.64
C ASP A 216 -22.26 -9.28 -9.10
N PHE A 217 -20.96 -9.56 -9.09
CA PHE A 217 -20.39 -10.83 -9.54
C PHE A 217 -19.55 -11.57 -8.50
N VAL A 218 -19.07 -10.91 -7.44
CA VAL A 218 -18.48 -11.53 -6.26
C VAL A 218 -19.61 -12.03 -5.35
N ARG A 219 -19.52 -13.28 -4.88
CA ARG A 219 -20.55 -13.89 -4.05
C ARG A 219 -20.07 -14.31 -2.66
N ASN A 220 -18.79 -14.61 -2.51
CA ASN A 220 -18.24 -15.09 -1.25
C ASN A 220 -16.96 -14.33 -0.87
N PHE A 221 -16.81 -14.13 0.41
CA PHE A 221 -15.60 -13.65 1.05
C PHE A 221 -15.25 -14.59 2.20
N SER A 222 -14.06 -15.17 2.19
CA SER A 222 -13.55 -15.97 3.30
C SER A 222 -12.49 -15.20 4.07
N ASP A 223 -12.76 -14.93 5.34
CA ASP A 223 -11.89 -14.15 6.24
C ASP A 223 -10.69 -15.00 6.69
N ALA A 224 -9.80 -15.30 5.74
CA ALA A 224 -8.60 -16.09 5.96
C ALA A 224 -7.44 -15.30 6.60
N ALA A 225 -7.51 -13.99 6.59
CA ALA A 225 -6.52 -13.08 7.20
C ALA A 225 -5.07 -13.36 6.75
N VAL A 226 -4.85 -13.50 5.45
CA VAL A 226 -3.60 -14.04 4.88
C VAL A 226 -2.44 -13.06 4.93
N ILE A 227 -2.69 -11.81 4.49
CA ILE A 227 -1.68 -10.76 4.36
C ILE A 227 -2.35 -9.42 4.71
N ILE A 228 -1.63 -8.51 5.34
CA ILE A 228 -2.08 -7.13 5.48
C ILE A 228 -1.87 -6.44 4.12
N PRO A 229 -2.94 -6.09 3.40
CA PRO A 229 -2.78 -5.39 2.13
C PRO A 229 -2.37 -3.94 2.39
N MET A 230 -1.29 -3.48 1.76
CA MET A 230 -0.70 -2.18 2.08
C MET A 230 -0.15 -1.45 0.86
N ARG A 231 0.14 -0.17 1.05
CA ARG A 231 0.89 0.68 0.14
C ARG A 231 2.19 1.12 0.78
N ALA A 232 3.22 1.25 -0.03
CA ALA A 232 4.40 2.00 0.33
C ALA A 232 4.14 3.48 0.02
N VAL A 233 4.40 4.35 1.00
CA VAL A 233 4.46 5.78 0.76
C VAL A 233 5.87 6.12 0.34
N LEU A 234 5.99 6.63 -0.88
CA LEU A 234 7.25 6.99 -1.48
C LEU A 234 7.35 8.50 -1.64
N PHE A 235 8.50 9.03 -1.30
CA PHE A 235 8.86 10.43 -1.52
C PHE A 235 9.94 10.53 -2.60
N SER A 236 9.90 11.62 -3.38
CA SER A 236 11.09 12.06 -4.11
C SER A 236 12.15 12.49 -3.10
N LYS A 237 13.32 11.84 -3.16
CA LYS A 237 14.40 12.15 -2.22
C LYS A 237 14.95 13.55 -2.43
N SER A 238 15.11 13.99 -3.69
CA SER A 238 15.55 15.34 -4.01
C SER A 238 14.58 16.41 -3.52
N TRP A 239 13.26 16.16 -3.58
CA TRP A 239 12.29 17.05 -2.97
C TRP A 239 12.48 17.13 -1.45
N TYR A 240 12.53 15.99 -0.77
CA TYR A 240 12.66 15.94 0.69
C TYR A 240 13.97 16.53 1.18
N ASP A 241 15.09 16.27 0.50
CA ASP A 241 16.40 16.86 0.83
C ASP A 241 16.46 18.36 0.59
N GLY A 242 15.64 18.87 -0.33
CA GLY A 242 15.53 20.29 -0.67
C GLY A 242 14.71 21.12 0.32
N LEU A 243 13.98 20.48 1.24
CA LEU A 243 13.19 21.15 2.26
C LEU A 243 14.08 21.88 3.27
N THR A 244 13.60 23.03 3.77
CA THR A 244 14.18 23.66 4.95
C THR A 244 13.98 22.80 6.19
N ASP A 245 14.73 23.06 7.28
CA ASP A 245 14.61 22.29 8.52
C ASP A 245 13.18 22.36 9.11
N ASP A 246 12.51 23.53 9.01
CA ASP A 246 11.13 23.71 9.47
C ASP A 246 10.13 22.93 8.61
N GLU A 247 10.28 22.97 7.28
CA GLU A 247 9.43 22.19 6.35
C GLU A 247 9.65 20.70 6.52
N ARG A 248 10.88 20.24 6.70
CA ARG A 248 11.20 18.84 6.95
C ARG A 248 10.57 18.35 8.26
N ALA A 249 10.68 19.12 9.32
CA ALA A 249 10.04 18.82 10.61
C ALA A 249 8.50 18.75 10.47
N ALA A 250 7.90 19.60 9.63
CA ALA A 250 6.47 19.57 9.33
C ALA A 250 6.09 18.30 8.55
N VAL A 251 6.87 17.93 7.54
CA VAL A 251 6.65 16.70 6.75
C VAL A 251 6.79 15.45 7.62
N ASP A 252 7.82 15.36 8.45
CA ASP A 252 8.02 14.22 9.37
C ASP A 252 6.88 14.12 10.38
N GLY A 253 6.46 15.27 10.94
CA GLY A 253 5.29 15.32 11.83
C GLY A 253 3.99 14.92 11.14
N ALA A 254 3.82 15.29 9.86
CA ALA A 254 2.66 14.90 9.06
C ALA A 254 2.63 13.39 8.77
N VAL A 255 3.78 12.73 8.54
CA VAL A 255 3.88 11.27 8.39
C VAL A 255 3.41 10.59 9.67
N VAL A 256 3.91 11.02 10.84
CA VAL A 256 3.51 10.45 12.14
C VAL A 256 2.00 10.61 12.40
N ALA A 257 1.45 11.79 12.10
CA ALA A 257 0.01 12.04 12.26
C ALA A 257 -0.84 11.18 11.31
N ALA A 258 -0.40 11.02 10.07
CA ALA A 258 -1.08 10.21 9.07
C ALA A 258 -1.04 8.70 9.40
N ASP A 259 0.09 8.21 9.91
CA ASP A 259 0.21 6.83 10.38
C ASP A 259 -0.75 6.58 11.55
N ALA A 260 -0.81 7.48 12.53
CA ALA A 260 -1.74 7.37 13.65
C ALA A 260 -3.20 7.35 13.18
N ALA A 261 -3.58 8.24 12.26
CA ALA A 261 -4.93 8.30 11.69
C ALA A 261 -5.30 7.00 10.95
N ASN A 262 -4.37 6.45 10.15
CA ASN A 262 -4.58 5.17 9.46
C ASN A 262 -4.76 4.01 10.46
N ARG A 263 -3.96 3.95 11.52
CA ARG A 263 -4.06 2.88 12.54
C ARG A 263 -5.36 2.98 13.34
N GLU A 264 -5.81 4.19 13.68
CA GLU A 264 -7.10 4.42 14.31
C GLU A 264 -8.25 3.94 13.39
N TRP A 265 -8.24 4.38 12.13
CA TRP A 265 -9.21 3.93 11.12
C TRP A 265 -9.24 2.40 10.98
N LEU A 266 -8.07 1.76 10.95
CA LEU A 266 -7.94 0.31 10.78
C LEU A 266 -8.51 -0.48 11.97
N SER A 267 -8.49 0.08 13.18
CA SER A 267 -8.99 -0.59 14.39
C SER A 267 -10.46 -1.00 14.29
N GLU A 268 -11.26 -0.21 13.59
CA GLU A 268 -12.69 -0.46 13.35
C GLU A 268 -12.97 -1.10 11.98
N ALA A 269 -12.01 -1.02 11.07
CA ALA A 269 -12.19 -1.39 9.67
C ALA A 269 -12.54 -2.86 9.47
N SER A 270 -12.03 -3.77 10.33
CA SER A 270 -12.29 -5.21 10.20
C SER A 270 -13.76 -5.56 10.31
N VAL A 271 -14.45 -5.04 11.34
CA VAL A 271 -15.88 -5.29 11.55
C VAL A 271 -16.70 -4.57 10.49
N ARG A 272 -16.38 -3.30 10.22
CA ARG A 272 -17.09 -2.48 9.24
C ARG A 272 -17.02 -3.07 7.84
N GLY A 273 -15.84 -3.54 7.39
CA GLY A 273 -15.65 -4.12 6.07
C GLY A 273 -16.44 -5.41 5.84
N LEU A 274 -16.49 -6.30 6.85
CA LEU A 274 -17.28 -7.53 6.76
C LEU A 274 -18.79 -7.23 6.74
N THR A 275 -19.24 -6.30 7.56
CA THR A 275 -20.65 -5.86 7.57
C THR A 275 -21.04 -5.24 6.22
N LEU A 276 -20.18 -4.39 5.66
CA LEU A 276 -20.42 -3.77 4.36
C LEU A 276 -20.54 -4.80 3.22
N LEU A 277 -19.76 -5.87 3.25
CA LEU A 277 -19.89 -6.98 2.29
C LEU A 277 -21.26 -7.67 2.41
N GLU A 278 -21.69 -7.99 3.64
CA GLU A 278 -22.98 -8.64 3.91
C GLU A 278 -24.15 -7.75 3.45
N GLU A 279 -24.11 -6.46 3.73
CA GLU A 279 -25.11 -5.48 3.28
C GLU A 279 -25.19 -5.36 1.75
N ASN A 280 -24.08 -5.64 1.05
CA ASN A 280 -24.02 -5.67 -0.41
C ASN A 280 -24.21 -7.08 -1.02
N GLY A 281 -24.74 -8.02 -0.24
CA GLY A 281 -25.16 -9.35 -0.71
C GLY A 281 -24.04 -10.36 -0.91
N VAL A 282 -22.85 -10.09 -0.36
CA VAL A 282 -21.72 -11.04 -0.35
C VAL A 282 -21.80 -11.91 0.91
N THR A 283 -21.71 -13.23 0.74
CA THR A 283 -21.69 -14.16 1.87
C THR A 283 -20.33 -14.20 2.52
N VAL A 284 -20.25 -13.86 3.81
CA VAL A 284 -18.99 -13.82 4.57
C VAL A 284 -18.78 -15.11 5.32
N GLN A 285 -17.68 -15.80 5.03
CA GLN A 285 -17.19 -16.97 5.77
C GLN A 285 -16.21 -16.51 6.85
N ARG A 286 -16.66 -16.40 8.10
CA ARG A 286 -15.77 -16.12 9.24
C ARG A 286 -15.06 -17.41 9.61
N LEU A 287 -13.78 -17.50 9.23
CA LEU A 287 -12.97 -18.68 9.52
C LEU A 287 -12.55 -18.71 11.00
N SER A 288 -12.59 -19.90 11.59
CA SER A 288 -12.07 -20.13 12.95
C SER A 288 -10.54 -20.01 12.98
N ALA A 289 -9.96 -19.97 14.18
CA ALA A 289 -8.51 -19.98 14.35
C ALA A 289 -7.87 -21.27 13.78
N GLU A 290 -8.56 -22.39 13.92
CA GLU A 290 -8.12 -23.70 13.40
C GLU A 290 -8.16 -23.71 11.86
N GLU A 291 -9.21 -23.18 11.25
CA GLU A 291 -9.32 -23.07 9.78
C GLU A 291 -8.22 -22.16 9.22
N ARG A 292 -7.95 -21.01 9.85
CA ARG A 292 -6.84 -20.13 9.46
C ARG A 292 -5.47 -20.77 9.65
N ALA A 293 -5.30 -21.61 10.69
CA ALA A 293 -4.05 -22.33 10.92
C ALA A 293 -3.73 -23.31 9.79
N VAL A 294 -4.74 -23.96 9.19
CA VAL A 294 -4.53 -24.85 8.01
C VAL A 294 -4.01 -24.05 6.81
N PHE A 295 -4.56 -22.87 6.53
CA PHE A 295 -4.04 -21.99 5.49
C PHE A 295 -2.62 -21.52 5.79
N ARG A 296 -2.34 -21.15 7.04
CA ARG A 296 -0.98 -20.74 7.48
C ARG A 296 0.03 -21.86 7.24
N GLU A 297 -0.28 -23.08 7.65
CA GLU A 297 0.57 -24.25 7.45
C GLU A 297 0.82 -24.53 5.97
N ALA A 298 -0.24 -24.53 5.15
CA ALA A 298 -0.13 -24.72 3.71
C ALA A 298 0.72 -23.63 3.01
N SER A 299 0.78 -22.43 3.60
CA SER A 299 1.54 -21.31 3.04
C SER A 299 3.04 -21.33 3.37
N THR A 300 3.52 -22.21 4.23
CA THR A 300 4.93 -22.22 4.68
C THR A 300 5.92 -22.44 3.54
N SER A 301 5.54 -23.19 2.51
CA SER A 301 6.39 -23.40 1.32
C SER A 301 6.67 -22.13 0.51
N VAL A 302 5.87 -21.08 0.69
CA VAL A 302 6.09 -19.78 0.02
C VAL A 302 7.35 -19.09 0.53
N TYR A 303 7.74 -19.36 1.78
CA TYR A 303 8.97 -18.83 2.38
C TYR A 303 10.24 -19.34 1.68
N ASP A 304 10.17 -20.49 1.04
CA ASP A 304 11.27 -21.11 0.27
C ASP A 304 11.13 -20.90 -1.25
N SER A 305 10.20 -20.07 -1.70
CA SER A 305 9.86 -19.91 -3.13
C SER A 305 10.87 -19.11 -3.96
N GLY A 306 11.92 -18.56 -3.33
CA GLY A 306 12.95 -17.77 -4.02
C GLY A 306 12.54 -16.34 -4.33
N LEU A 307 11.52 -15.80 -3.68
CA LEU A 307 11.05 -14.41 -3.82
C LEU A 307 12.10 -13.39 -3.38
N MET A 308 12.91 -13.77 -2.42
CA MET A 308 14.05 -13.03 -1.90
C MET A 308 15.13 -14.04 -1.46
N PRO A 309 16.36 -13.60 -1.18
CA PRO A 309 17.39 -14.45 -0.58
C PRO A 309 16.90 -15.11 0.71
N SER A 310 17.25 -16.38 0.93
CA SER A 310 16.80 -17.12 2.13
C SER A 310 17.27 -16.49 3.45
N GLU A 311 18.38 -15.77 3.43
CA GLU A 311 18.86 -14.99 4.58
C GLU A 311 17.90 -13.84 4.92
N ASP A 312 17.31 -13.18 3.92
CA ASP A 312 16.32 -12.12 4.11
C ASP A 312 14.99 -12.69 4.66
N VAL A 313 14.58 -13.86 4.16
CA VAL A 313 13.43 -14.59 4.70
C VAL A 313 13.64 -14.88 6.20
N GLN A 314 14.84 -15.32 6.58
CA GLN A 314 15.17 -15.60 7.97
C GLN A 314 15.12 -14.32 8.82
N ILE A 315 15.69 -13.21 8.33
CA ILE A 315 15.62 -11.91 9.03
C ILE A 315 14.16 -11.53 9.30
N TRP A 316 13.29 -11.59 8.29
CA TRP A 316 11.88 -11.28 8.46
C TRP A 316 11.16 -12.21 9.43
N THR A 317 11.46 -13.50 9.40
CA THR A 317 10.90 -14.47 10.33
C THR A 317 11.33 -14.20 11.77
N ASP A 318 12.61 -13.84 11.97
CA ASP A 318 13.15 -13.49 13.28
C ASP A 318 12.55 -12.16 13.79
N LEU A 319 12.45 -11.15 12.94
CA LEU A 319 11.80 -9.88 13.28
C LEU A 319 10.34 -10.09 13.68
N SER A 320 9.59 -10.86 12.89
CA SER A 320 8.21 -11.18 13.23
C SER A 320 8.12 -11.92 14.57
N SER A 321 8.88 -13.00 14.76
CA SER A 321 8.77 -13.83 15.95
C SER A 321 9.18 -13.12 17.23
N SER A 322 10.14 -12.20 17.15
CA SER A 322 10.67 -11.45 18.30
C SER A 322 9.82 -10.24 18.71
N ASN A 323 8.87 -9.81 17.86
CA ASN A 323 8.07 -8.59 18.06
C ASN A 323 6.55 -8.84 18.13
N ARG A 324 6.13 -10.09 18.36
CA ARG A 324 4.72 -10.44 18.61
C ARG A 324 4.12 -9.85 19.85
#